data_4b91ef19d6c54857c465e8d607bb1595
#
_entry.id   4b91ef19d6c54857c465e8d607bb1595
#
_cell.length_a   1.000
_cell.length_b   1.000
_cell.length_c   1.000
_cell.angle_alpha   90.00
_cell.angle_beta   90.00
_cell.angle_gamma   90.00
#
_symmetry.space_group_name_H-M   'P 1'
#
loop_
_entity.id
_entity.type
_entity.pdbx_description
1 polymer ?
#
loop_
_entity_poly.entity_id
_entity_poly.type
_entity_poly.pdbx_seq_one_letter_code
_entity_poly.pdbx_strand_id
1 'polypeptide(L)'
;MTRIQRILTVIICIIMLTTCVFAESGANHVETWSTVTSNGACQVTMTVRINMDHPATGLTFPLPRGAKDVAVNGSSARTYSSATDPDAVLTDLSFLDGYMGENTITFSYTLADVLHTERNEKTKKSSLIMSVPLLCGFDYPVKALSFSITMPGDVTGKKPTFTSGFLQTNIDSIVNCVTGGSLISGTVTRPMQDRERLTLVMQVDEAMFPGKLVHFRDGNPEAVPMGICAAAALLYWLLFMRCLPLIRQRRTQPLEGITAGEIGCHLTAAGADLTMMVFTWAELGYLRICPDKRGRVYLQRYMDMGNERTAFENRCFYTLFSRGDVVDATGIAYARLCTKVSGTISGVKEMYLRRAGNAFLFRALCCGISLFSGICFGNNFTTNPTLRVVLSIGLSLVGIVTAWVIQDGMYRLHIRGKIPLYLSSAATVLWIALGILSGSWLIGLLAVAAQHLCGLSAAYGGRRSDLGRNHAGLILGLRHYLGTISKEELEKITENDPDFFFRMLPYAIAMGVDTRFAKLFGDQKMSHCTYLVTREDRKRTAAEWALLLRKTADRMDALQRRMQLEKWLMVSSRRC
;
A
#
# COMPACT_ATOMS: atom_id res chain seq x y z
N MET A 1 24.44 -62.43 -62.31
CA MET A 1 24.60 -61.78 -61.01
C MET A 1 23.88 -62.60 -59.97
N THR A 2 24.62 -63.23 -59.08
CA THR A 2 24.08 -64.03 -58.00
C THR A 2 23.32 -63.15 -56.97
N ARG A 3 22.34 -63.74 -56.32
CA ARG A 3 21.53 -62.99 -55.26
C ARG A 3 22.44 -62.31 -54.24
N ILE A 4 23.59 -62.90 -53.94
CA ILE A 4 24.57 -62.35 -53.00
C ILE A 4 25.20 -61.04 -53.52
N GLN A 5 25.48 -60.93 -54.83
CA GLN A 5 26.02 -59.71 -55.43
C GLN A 5 25.01 -58.55 -55.38
N ARG A 6 23.72 -58.82 -55.58
CA ARG A 6 22.69 -57.79 -55.44
C ARG A 6 22.53 -57.33 -54.02
N ILE A 7 22.58 -58.21 -53.02
CA ILE A 7 22.54 -57.88 -51.62
C ILE A 7 23.77 -57.07 -51.23
N LEU A 8 24.95 -57.46 -51.69
CA LEU A 8 26.19 -56.73 -51.41
C LEU A 8 26.19 -55.32 -52.01
N THR A 9 25.68 -55.17 -53.24
CA THR A 9 25.54 -53.86 -53.89
C THR A 9 24.53 -52.97 -53.19
N VAL A 10 23.43 -53.52 -52.69
CA VAL A 10 22.43 -52.76 -51.90
C VAL A 10 23.02 -52.35 -50.55
N ILE A 11 23.76 -53.21 -49.89
CA ILE A 11 24.46 -52.91 -48.63
C ILE A 11 25.52 -51.81 -48.83
N ILE A 12 26.31 -51.90 -49.92
CA ILE A 12 27.29 -50.86 -50.25
C ILE A 12 26.61 -49.53 -50.60
N CYS A 13 25.48 -49.53 -51.31
CA CYS A 13 24.70 -48.32 -51.58
C CYS A 13 24.10 -47.74 -50.30
N ILE A 14 23.64 -48.58 -49.37
CA ILE A 14 23.14 -48.12 -48.06
C ILE A 14 24.28 -47.53 -47.22
N ILE A 15 25.45 -48.18 -47.24
CA ILE A 15 26.64 -47.65 -46.52
C ILE A 15 27.12 -46.37 -47.18
N MET A 16 27.11 -46.26 -48.50
CA MET A 16 27.43 -45.02 -49.21
C MET A 16 26.40 -43.89 -48.94
N LEU A 17 25.12 -44.23 -48.76
CA LEU A 17 24.08 -43.26 -48.37
C LEU A 17 24.19 -42.84 -46.91
N THR A 18 24.77 -43.66 -46.04
CA THR A 18 24.96 -43.30 -44.63
C THR A 18 26.28 -42.52 -44.39
N THR A 19 27.15 -42.42 -45.38
CA THR A 19 28.37 -41.61 -45.30
C THR A 19 28.26 -40.22 -45.93
N CYS A 20 27.04 -39.78 -46.34
CA CYS A 20 26.80 -38.34 -46.50
C CYS A 20 26.85 -37.73 -45.13
N VAL A 21 28.06 -37.40 -44.66
CA VAL A 21 28.26 -36.42 -43.62
C VAL A 21 27.72 -35.12 -44.20
N PHE A 22 26.46 -34.84 -43.95
CA PHE A 22 25.94 -33.50 -44.15
C PHE A 22 26.79 -32.60 -43.26
N ALA A 23 27.59 -31.75 -43.85
CA ALA A 23 28.22 -30.69 -43.11
C ALA A 23 27.07 -29.90 -42.49
N GLU A 24 26.96 -29.98 -41.17
CA GLU A 24 25.85 -29.41 -40.45
C GLU A 24 26.13 -27.92 -40.28
N SER A 25 25.26 -27.06 -40.80
CA SER A 25 25.35 -25.63 -40.58
C SER A 25 25.39 -25.35 -39.07
N GLY A 26 26.33 -24.55 -38.61
CA GLY A 26 26.47 -24.30 -37.15
C GLY A 26 27.51 -23.25 -36.81
N ALA A 27 27.58 -22.89 -35.56
CA ALA A 27 28.64 -22.03 -35.05
C ALA A 27 29.88 -22.86 -34.68
N ASN A 28 30.98 -22.66 -35.39
CA ASN A 28 32.23 -23.33 -35.10
C ASN A 28 32.83 -22.91 -33.75
N HIS A 29 32.71 -21.61 -33.42
CA HIS A 29 33.20 -21.05 -32.16
C HIS A 29 32.41 -19.83 -31.76
N VAL A 30 32.02 -19.75 -30.49
CA VAL A 30 31.44 -18.55 -29.88
C VAL A 30 32.39 -18.09 -28.76
N GLU A 31 32.82 -16.86 -28.83
CA GLU A 31 33.67 -16.22 -27.82
C GLU A 31 32.95 -15.03 -27.23
N THR A 32 32.76 -15.04 -25.90
CA THR A 32 32.04 -13.98 -25.18
C THR A 32 32.94 -13.26 -24.21
N TRP A 33 33.13 -11.97 -24.41
CA TRP A 33 33.83 -11.07 -23.51
C TRP A 33 32.83 -10.18 -22.79
N SER A 34 32.86 -10.20 -21.49
CA SER A 34 31.91 -9.43 -20.66
C SER A 34 32.68 -8.60 -19.64
N THR A 35 32.25 -7.34 -19.44
CA THR A 35 32.79 -6.47 -18.39
C THR A 35 31.65 -6.01 -17.50
N VAL A 36 31.67 -6.43 -16.23
CA VAL A 36 30.70 -6.03 -15.22
C VAL A 36 31.21 -4.80 -14.51
N THR A 37 30.40 -3.75 -14.49
CA THR A 37 30.75 -2.47 -13.87
C THR A 37 30.28 -2.41 -12.41
N SER A 38 30.81 -1.48 -11.63
CA SER A 38 30.47 -1.32 -10.19
C SER A 38 28.99 -0.94 -9.92
N ASN A 39 28.25 -0.54 -10.93
CA ASN A 39 26.80 -0.28 -10.85
C ASN A 39 25.95 -1.50 -11.24
N GLY A 40 26.56 -2.63 -11.59
CA GLY A 40 25.86 -3.87 -11.96
C GLY A 40 25.45 -3.96 -13.43
N ALA A 41 25.84 -3.01 -14.27
CA ALA A 41 25.68 -3.14 -15.71
C ALA A 41 26.78 -4.03 -16.30
N CYS A 42 26.45 -4.78 -17.35
CA CYS A 42 27.38 -5.66 -18.03
C CYS A 42 27.48 -5.29 -19.50
N GLN A 43 28.67 -4.93 -19.94
CA GLN A 43 29.00 -4.74 -21.35
C GLN A 43 29.47 -6.06 -21.94
N VAL A 44 28.86 -6.49 -23.02
CA VAL A 44 29.15 -7.79 -23.65
C VAL A 44 29.58 -7.58 -25.09
N THR A 45 30.68 -8.20 -25.45
CA THR A 45 31.13 -8.38 -26.83
C THR A 45 31.19 -9.88 -27.12
N MET A 46 30.38 -10.33 -28.07
CA MET A 46 30.28 -11.72 -28.45
C MET A 46 30.71 -11.88 -29.92
N THR A 47 31.69 -12.71 -30.16
CA THR A 47 32.16 -13.04 -31.52
C THR A 47 31.72 -14.46 -31.86
N VAL A 48 30.95 -14.60 -32.93
CA VAL A 48 30.43 -15.86 -33.43
C VAL A 48 31.07 -16.17 -34.76
N ARG A 49 31.77 -17.32 -34.84
CA ARG A 49 32.27 -17.90 -36.11
C ARG A 49 31.28 -18.93 -36.59
N ILE A 50 30.53 -18.59 -37.63
CA ILE A 50 29.47 -19.42 -38.16
C ILE A 50 29.88 -20.01 -39.51
N ASN A 51 29.59 -21.28 -39.72
CA ASN A 51 29.76 -21.93 -41.01
C ASN A 51 28.40 -22.30 -41.56
N MET A 52 28.07 -21.81 -42.75
CA MET A 52 26.80 -22.06 -43.41
C MET A 52 27.04 -22.87 -44.68
N ASP A 53 26.51 -24.09 -44.72
CA ASP A 53 26.66 -25.01 -45.86
C ASP A 53 25.66 -24.73 -46.98
N HIS A 54 24.61 -23.92 -46.69
CA HIS A 54 23.62 -23.49 -47.65
C HIS A 54 23.49 -21.97 -47.64
N PRO A 55 23.17 -21.33 -48.78
CA PRO A 55 22.95 -19.88 -48.81
C PRO A 55 21.74 -19.53 -47.96
N ALA A 56 21.99 -18.83 -46.87
CA ALA A 56 20.96 -18.34 -45.97
C ALA A 56 20.57 -16.90 -46.33
N THR A 57 19.32 -16.68 -46.63
CA THR A 57 18.76 -15.35 -47.00
C THR A 57 18.31 -14.53 -45.80
N GLY A 58 18.60 -14.94 -44.57
CA GLY A 58 18.34 -14.23 -43.34
C GLY A 58 18.67 -15.12 -42.17
N LEU A 59 19.46 -14.60 -41.24
CA LEU A 59 19.81 -15.25 -39.98
C LEU A 59 19.31 -14.38 -38.83
N THR A 60 18.62 -14.96 -37.88
CA THR A 60 18.24 -14.30 -36.63
C THR A 60 19.12 -14.80 -35.51
N PHE A 61 19.63 -13.89 -34.69
CA PHE A 61 20.45 -14.24 -33.55
C PHE A 61 19.78 -13.85 -32.23
N PRO A 62 19.60 -14.79 -31.29
CA PRO A 62 19.00 -14.50 -30.00
C PRO A 62 20.00 -13.83 -29.06
N LEU A 63 19.59 -12.70 -28.49
CA LEU A 63 20.29 -11.96 -27.45
C LEU A 63 19.50 -11.99 -26.15
N PRO A 64 20.12 -11.75 -24.98
CA PRO A 64 19.41 -11.72 -23.72
C PRO A 64 18.32 -10.63 -23.69
N ARG A 65 17.18 -10.94 -23.06
CA ARG A 65 16.15 -9.93 -22.80
C ARG A 65 16.73 -8.80 -21.97
N GLY A 66 16.54 -7.57 -22.41
CA GLY A 66 17.11 -6.39 -21.78
C GLY A 66 18.43 -5.93 -22.37
N ALA A 67 18.92 -6.57 -23.44
CA ALA A 67 20.04 -6.05 -24.22
C ALA A 67 19.70 -4.67 -24.83
N LYS A 68 20.54 -3.68 -24.55
CA LYS A 68 20.43 -2.31 -25.03
C LYS A 68 21.67 -1.98 -25.89
N ASP A 69 21.55 -0.95 -26.69
CA ASP A 69 22.64 -0.43 -27.54
C ASP A 69 23.27 -1.54 -28.40
N VAL A 70 22.43 -2.39 -28.96
CA VAL A 70 22.88 -3.53 -29.75
C VAL A 70 23.51 -3.08 -31.05
N ALA A 71 24.73 -3.51 -31.29
CA ALA A 71 25.41 -3.32 -32.55
C ALA A 71 25.94 -4.65 -33.10
N VAL A 72 25.92 -4.80 -34.41
CA VAL A 72 26.44 -5.94 -35.15
C VAL A 72 27.55 -5.45 -36.06
N ASN A 73 28.74 -6.01 -35.94
CA ASN A 73 29.93 -5.56 -36.67
C ASN A 73 30.16 -4.04 -36.62
N GLY A 74 29.88 -3.42 -35.44
CA GLY A 74 30.02 -1.98 -35.23
C GLY A 74 28.84 -1.12 -35.70
N SER A 75 27.83 -1.68 -36.37
CA SER A 75 26.63 -0.98 -36.82
C SER A 75 25.46 -1.22 -35.90
N SER A 76 24.70 -0.18 -35.55
CA SER A 76 23.50 -0.32 -34.70
C SER A 76 22.46 -1.26 -35.34
N ALA A 77 22.00 -2.22 -34.57
CA ALA A 77 21.06 -3.23 -35.02
C ALA A 77 19.70 -3.09 -34.30
N ARG A 78 18.62 -3.40 -35.02
CA ARG A 78 17.27 -3.46 -34.43
C ARG A 78 17.03 -4.79 -33.75
N THR A 79 16.36 -4.75 -32.62
CA THR A 79 15.95 -5.92 -31.88
C THR A 79 14.43 -5.97 -31.76
N TYR A 80 13.85 -7.16 -31.76
CA TYR A 80 12.43 -7.40 -31.53
C TYR A 80 12.22 -8.61 -30.60
N SER A 81 11.06 -8.67 -29.95
CA SER A 81 10.78 -9.75 -28.99
C SER A 81 10.63 -11.09 -29.71
N SER A 82 11.22 -12.13 -29.16
CA SER A 82 11.00 -13.49 -29.63
C SER A 82 9.56 -13.94 -29.33
N ALA A 83 8.91 -14.56 -30.29
CA ALA A 83 7.58 -15.15 -30.12
C ALA A 83 7.63 -16.50 -29.36
N THR A 84 8.75 -17.19 -29.43
CA THR A 84 8.93 -18.55 -28.88
C THR A 84 9.69 -18.55 -27.56
N ASP A 85 10.46 -17.48 -27.27
CA ASP A 85 11.34 -17.38 -26.12
C ASP A 85 11.13 -16.05 -25.39
N PRO A 86 10.45 -16.04 -24.23
CA PRO A 86 10.18 -14.82 -23.48
C PRO A 86 11.43 -14.17 -22.89
N ASP A 87 12.54 -14.88 -22.77
CA ASP A 87 13.80 -14.40 -22.17
C ASP A 87 14.84 -13.98 -23.22
N ALA A 88 14.49 -14.00 -24.50
CA ALA A 88 15.34 -13.56 -25.59
C ALA A 88 14.71 -12.46 -26.42
N VAL A 89 15.55 -11.59 -26.98
CA VAL A 89 15.24 -10.69 -28.07
C VAL A 89 16.01 -11.16 -29.29
N LEU A 90 15.41 -11.01 -30.47
CA LEU A 90 16.00 -11.43 -31.74
C LEU A 90 16.60 -10.24 -32.44
N THR A 91 17.75 -10.43 -33.04
CA THR A 91 18.39 -9.49 -33.95
C THR A 91 18.45 -10.11 -35.33
N ASP A 92 17.87 -9.43 -36.32
CA ASP A 92 17.98 -9.84 -37.71
C ASP A 92 19.35 -9.45 -38.25
N LEU A 93 20.01 -10.46 -38.72
CA LEU A 93 21.20 -10.31 -39.52
C LEU A 93 20.70 -10.32 -40.99
N SER A 94 20.12 -9.20 -41.44
CA SER A 94 19.76 -9.05 -42.86
C SER A 94 21.06 -8.91 -43.65
N PHE A 95 21.63 -10.07 -43.94
CA PHE A 95 22.82 -10.13 -44.72
C PHE A 95 22.47 -10.22 -46.21
N LEU A 96 23.06 -9.35 -46.88
CA LEU A 96 23.72 -9.52 -48.16
C LEU A 96 23.56 -10.92 -48.77
N ASP A 97 23.06 -10.94 -49.97
CA ASP A 97 22.77 -12.13 -50.77
C ASP A 97 23.79 -13.28 -50.59
N GLY A 98 23.34 -14.39 -50.02
CA GLY A 98 23.99 -15.65 -50.11
C GLY A 98 25.20 -15.88 -49.23
N TYR A 99 25.06 -15.92 -47.93
CA TYR A 99 26.11 -16.34 -46.98
C TYR A 99 26.39 -17.84 -47.17
N MET A 100 27.56 -18.18 -47.66
CA MET A 100 28.12 -19.54 -47.70
C MET A 100 29.53 -19.51 -47.08
N GLY A 101 29.88 -20.57 -46.33
CA GLY A 101 31.19 -20.74 -45.75
C GLY A 101 31.37 -20.10 -44.37
N GLU A 102 32.60 -19.93 -43.92
CA GLU A 102 32.94 -19.38 -42.62
C GLU A 102 32.79 -17.86 -42.59
N ASN A 103 32.06 -17.37 -41.59
CA ASN A 103 31.85 -15.97 -41.36
C ASN A 103 32.03 -15.62 -39.90
N THR A 104 32.56 -14.44 -39.60
CA THR A 104 32.73 -13.94 -38.24
C THR A 104 31.81 -12.76 -38.04
N ILE A 105 30.96 -12.86 -37.02
CA ILE A 105 29.99 -11.83 -36.64
C ILE A 105 30.29 -11.40 -35.23
N THR A 106 30.40 -10.11 -34.98
CA THR A 106 30.63 -9.54 -33.65
C THR A 106 29.40 -8.79 -33.19
N PHE A 107 28.83 -9.19 -32.08
CA PHE A 107 27.75 -8.50 -31.39
C PHE A 107 28.29 -7.72 -30.22
N SER A 108 27.88 -6.48 -30.04
CA SER A 108 28.11 -5.72 -28.82
C SER A 108 26.79 -5.21 -28.27
N TYR A 109 26.60 -5.36 -26.97
CA TYR A 109 25.39 -4.91 -26.29
C TYR A 109 25.66 -4.65 -24.80
N THR A 110 24.77 -3.92 -24.15
CA THR A 110 24.81 -3.65 -22.72
C THR A 110 23.59 -4.24 -22.03
N LEU A 111 23.80 -5.00 -20.95
CA LEU A 111 22.79 -5.41 -20.00
C LEU A 111 22.77 -4.41 -18.86
N ALA A 112 21.62 -3.79 -18.60
CA ALA A 112 21.51 -2.72 -17.62
C ALA A 112 21.73 -3.22 -16.18
N ASP A 113 21.39 -4.48 -15.89
CA ASP A 113 21.54 -5.09 -14.59
C ASP A 113 21.69 -6.61 -14.72
N VAL A 114 22.79 -7.14 -14.19
CA VAL A 114 23.06 -8.59 -14.11
C VAL A 114 23.03 -9.11 -12.69
N LEU A 115 22.68 -8.25 -11.73
CA LEU A 115 22.67 -8.54 -10.32
C LEU A 115 21.24 -8.61 -9.80
N HIS A 116 20.93 -9.62 -9.03
CA HIS A 116 19.66 -9.74 -8.33
C HIS A 116 19.89 -10.23 -6.89
N THR A 117 18.96 -9.92 -6.00
CA THR A 117 19.05 -10.36 -4.62
C THR A 117 18.18 -11.62 -4.45
N GLU A 118 18.81 -12.70 -4.00
CA GLU A 118 18.08 -13.91 -3.64
C GLU A 118 18.08 -14.09 -2.13
N ARG A 119 16.91 -14.41 -1.57
CA ARG A 119 16.76 -14.70 -0.15
C ARG A 119 16.83 -16.20 0.08
N ASN A 120 17.84 -16.64 0.81
CA ASN A 120 17.93 -18.03 1.21
C ASN A 120 16.82 -18.38 2.20
N GLU A 121 15.95 -19.31 1.84
CA GLU A 121 14.78 -19.70 2.66
C GLU A 121 15.16 -20.28 4.02
N LYS A 122 16.30 -20.98 4.10
CA LYS A 122 16.76 -21.62 5.34
C LYS A 122 17.44 -20.64 6.28
N THR A 123 18.27 -19.74 5.76
CA THR A 123 19.07 -18.81 6.59
C THR A 123 18.43 -17.45 6.74
N LYS A 124 17.35 -17.15 5.99
CA LYS A 124 16.69 -15.83 5.88
C LYS A 124 17.64 -14.67 5.52
N LYS A 125 18.87 -14.97 5.14
CA LYS A 125 19.83 -13.97 4.68
C LYS A 125 19.64 -13.73 3.19
N SER A 126 19.66 -12.47 2.79
CA SER A 126 19.70 -12.07 1.38
C SER A 126 21.14 -12.17 0.91
N SER A 127 21.36 -12.73 -0.26
CA SER A 127 22.65 -12.78 -0.94
C SER A 127 22.52 -12.10 -2.30
N LEU A 128 23.56 -11.39 -2.71
CA LEU A 128 23.65 -10.79 -4.01
C LEU A 128 24.12 -11.85 -5.00
N ILE A 129 23.32 -12.11 -6.03
CA ILE A 129 23.62 -13.09 -7.06
C ILE A 129 23.81 -12.35 -8.39
N MET A 130 24.89 -12.69 -9.06
CA MET A 130 25.16 -12.27 -10.42
C MET A 130 24.70 -13.35 -11.39
N SER A 131 23.96 -12.98 -12.42
CA SER A 131 23.50 -13.87 -13.49
C SER A 131 23.85 -13.26 -14.85
N VAL A 132 24.85 -13.85 -15.51
CA VAL A 132 25.33 -13.38 -16.81
C VAL A 132 25.00 -14.44 -17.88
N PRO A 133 24.10 -14.14 -18.82
CA PRO A 133 23.85 -15.02 -19.96
C PRO A 133 25.02 -14.96 -20.94
N LEU A 134 25.62 -16.12 -21.18
CA LEU A 134 26.78 -16.30 -22.08
C LEU A 134 26.36 -16.76 -23.48
N LEU A 135 25.23 -17.49 -23.57
CA LEU A 135 24.61 -17.92 -24.81
C LEU A 135 23.08 -18.01 -24.61
N CYS A 136 22.31 -17.47 -25.52
CA CYS A 136 20.86 -17.37 -25.42
C CYS A 136 20.07 -18.37 -26.30
N GLY A 137 20.65 -19.51 -26.62
CA GLY A 137 19.94 -20.56 -27.34
C GLY A 137 19.86 -20.30 -28.85
N PHE A 138 20.99 -20.36 -29.50
CA PHE A 138 21.10 -20.21 -30.95
C PHE A 138 20.42 -21.39 -31.67
N ASP A 139 19.78 -21.14 -32.83
CA ASP A 139 19.05 -22.18 -33.59
C ASP A 139 19.94 -23.24 -34.23
N TYR A 140 21.24 -23.09 -34.18
CA TYR A 140 22.23 -24.01 -34.68
C TYR A 140 23.18 -24.49 -33.56
N PRO A 141 23.73 -25.71 -33.66
CA PRO A 141 24.68 -26.21 -32.68
C PRO A 141 25.96 -25.35 -32.61
N VAL A 142 26.49 -25.17 -31.42
CA VAL A 142 27.73 -24.44 -31.17
C VAL A 142 28.84 -25.45 -30.80
N LYS A 143 29.83 -25.64 -31.68
CA LYS A 143 30.88 -26.67 -31.52
C LYS A 143 31.83 -26.34 -30.38
N ALA A 144 32.19 -25.08 -30.18
CA ALA A 144 33.04 -24.62 -29.11
C ALA A 144 32.56 -23.27 -28.56
N LEU A 145 32.57 -23.11 -27.24
CA LEU A 145 32.28 -21.85 -26.57
C LEU A 145 33.35 -21.53 -25.55
N SER A 146 33.84 -20.30 -25.62
CA SER A 146 34.77 -19.72 -24.63
C SER A 146 34.22 -18.39 -24.11
N PHE A 147 34.50 -18.09 -22.85
CA PHE A 147 34.03 -16.83 -22.24
C PHE A 147 35.08 -16.25 -21.30
N SER A 148 35.03 -14.95 -21.16
CA SER A 148 35.84 -14.16 -20.24
C SER A 148 35.01 -13.02 -19.64
N ILE A 149 34.94 -12.96 -18.31
CA ILE A 149 34.16 -11.95 -17.59
C ILE A 149 35.10 -11.18 -16.67
N THR A 150 35.19 -9.88 -16.88
CA THR A 150 35.94 -8.97 -16.02
C THR A 150 35.02 -8.42 -14.94
N MET A 151 35.40 -8.58 -13.68
CA MET A 151 34.65 -8.17 -12.50
C MET A 151 35.21 -6.87 -11.91
N PRO A 152 34.41 -6.04 -11.21
CA PRO A 152 34.91 -4.84 -10.55
C PRO A 152 35.71 -5.10 -9.28
N GLY A 153 35.76 -6.34 -8.81
CA GLY A 153 36.50 -6.74 -7.60
C GLY A 153 37.08 -8.17 -7.69
N ASP A 154 37.75 -8.59 -6.64
CA ASP A 154 38.40 -9.91 -6.57
C ASP A 154 37.37 -11.03 -6.41
N VAL A 155 37.43 -12.02 -7.30
CA VAL A 155 36.56 -13.21 -7.32
C VAL A 155 37.34 -14.50 -7.05
N THR A 156 38.60 -14.40 -6.59
CA THR A 156 39.45 -15.56 -6.28
C THR A 156 38.75 -16.48 -5.27
N GLY A 157 38.65 -17.77 -5.60
CA GLY A 157 38.03 -18.78 -4.75
C GLY A 157 36.50 -18.80 -4.77
N LYS A 158 35.84 -17.90 -5.49
CA LYS A 158 34.40 -18.00 -5.75
C LYS A 158 34.13 -19.14 -6.73
N LYS A 159 33.05 -19.87 -6.53
CA LYS A 159 32.65 -20.97 -7.42
C LYS A 159 31.41 -20.55 -8.19
N PRO A 160 31.53 -20.21 -9.49
CA PRO A 160 30.42 -20.00 -10.35
C PRO A 160 29.66 -21.32 -10.60
N THR A 161 28.36 -21.25 -10.82
CA THR A 161 27.52 -22.34 -11.26
C THR A 161 26.99 -22.01 -12.64
N PHE A 162 26.76 -23.03 -13.45
CA PHE A 162 26.30 -22.88 -14.82
C PHE A 162 24.96 -23.57 -15.01
N THR A 163 24.02 -22.86 -15.67
CA THR A 163 22.69 -23.39 -15.93
C THR A 163 22.41 -23.43 -17.44
N SER A 164 21.68 -24.44 -17.89
CA SER A 164 21.27 -24.65 -19.29
C SER A 164 19.77 -24.86 -19.42
N GLY A 165 19.19 -24.34 -20.51
CA GLY A 165 17.83 -24.57 -20.92
C GLY A 165 16.75 -23.91 -20.06
N PHE A 166 15.47 -24.21 -20.41
CA PHE A 166 14.29 -23.63 -19.75
C PHE A 166 14.11 -24.06 -18.29
N LEU A 167 14.60 -25.26 -17.92
CA LEU A 167 14.49 -25.82 -16.57
C LEU A 167 15.65 -25.40 -15.66
N GLN A 168 16.53 -24.51 -16.12
CA GLN A 168 17.74 -24.07 -15.39
C GLN A 168 18.52 -25.25 -14.81
N THR A 169 18.68 -26.32 -15.56
CA THR A 169 19.43 -27.50 -15.15
C THR A 169 20.89 -27.14 -14.97
N ASN A 170 21.50 -27.64 -13.91
CA ASN A 170 22.91 -27.44 -13.63
C ASN A 170 23.78 -28.24 -14.62
N ILE A 171 24.73 -27.54 -15.25
CA ILE A 171 25.66 -28.11 -16.24
C ILE A 171 27.13 -27.84 -15.88
N ASP A 172 27.46 -27.67 -14.60
CA ASP A 172 28.81 -27.38 -14.12
C ASP A 172 29.83 -28.43 -14.61
N SER A 173 29.40 -29.66 -14.79
CA SER A 173 30.29 -30.79 -15.21
C SER A 173 30.83 -30.63 -16.63
N ILE A 174 30.24 -29.81 -17.47
CA ILE A 174 30.67 -29.59 -18.86
C ILE A 174 31.39 -28.26 -19.07
N VAL A 175 31.60 -27.48 -18.04
CA VAL A 175 32.25 -26.18 -18.10
C VAL A 175 33.55 -26.20 -17.29
N ASN A 176 34.67 -26.04 -17.98
CA ASN A 176 35.95 -25.77 -17.32
C ASN A 176 36.08 -24.27 -17.05
N CYS A 177 36.02 -23.86 -15.78
CA CYS A 177 36.06 -22.48 -15.38
C CYS A 177 37.21 -22.21 -14.39
N VAL A 178 37.88 -21.09 -14.57
CA VAL A 178 38.95 -20.61 -13.68
C VAL A 178 38.54 -19.21 -13.19
N THR A 179 38.66 -19.01 -11.88
CA THR A 179 38.43 -17.70 -11.24
C THR A 179 39.76 -17.24 -10.62
N GLY A 180 40.20 -16.05 -10.94
CA GLY A 180 41.45 -15.49 -10.40
C GLY A 180 41.51 -13.98 -10.54
N GLY A 181 41.82 -13.29 -9.44
CA GLY A 181 41.78 -11.83 -9.41
C GLY A 181 40.39 -11.31 -9.78
N SER A 182 40.31 -10.40 -10.73
CA SER A 182 39.04 -9.85 -11.25
C SER A 182 38.54 -10.58 -12.49
N LEU A 183 39.07 -11.74 -12.85
CA LEU A 183 38.75 -12.44 -14.08
C LEU A 183 38.08 -13.80 -13.81
N ILE A 184 37.00 -14.05 -14.54
CA ILE A 184 36.36 -15.37 -14.63
C ILE A 184 36.47 -15.80 -16.09
N SER A 185 37.17 -16.89 -16.39
CA SER A 185 37.30 -17.39 -17.76
C SER A 185 37.03 -18.89 -17.82
N GLY A 186 36.50 -19.31 -18.94
CA GLY A 186 36.22 -20.74 -19.11
C GLY A 186 35.86 -21.15 -20.53
N THR A 187 35.74 -22.48 -20.68
CA THR A 187 35.39 -23.13 -21.94
C THR A 187 34.42 -24.25 -21.69
N VAL A 188 33.52 -24.50 -22.64
CA VAL A 188 32.61 -25.64 -22.60
C VAL A 188 33.30 -26.85 -23.22
N THR A 189 33.25 -28.00 -22.54
CA THR A 189 33.99 -29.24 -22.90
C THR A 189 33.27 -30.09 -23.96
N ARG A 190 31.96 -29.85 -24.23
CA ARG A 190 31.21 -30.51 -25.28
C ARG A 190 30.53 -29.51 -26.21
N PRO A 191 30.18 -29.88 -27.43
CA PRO A 191 29.31 -29.05 -28.28
C PRO A 191 27.99 -28.72 -27.58
N MET A 192 27.56 -27.48 -27.69
CA MET A 192 26.21 -27.04 -27.25
C MET A 192 25.21 -27.40 -28.37
N GLN A 193 24.06 -27.95 -27.97
CA GLN A 193 23.01 -28.32 -28.91
C GLN A 193 22.26 -27.05 -29.38
N ASP A 194 21.48 -27.22 -30.45
CA ASP A 194 20.57 -26.17 -30.88
C ASP A 194 19.63 -25.76 -29.75
N ARG A 195 19.41 -24.46 -29.63
CA ARG A 195 18.61 -23.81 -28.58
C ARG A 195 19.09 -24.03 -27.13
N GLU A 196 20.25 -24.65 -26.93
CA GLU A 196 20.83 -24.77 -25.60
C GLU A 196 21.37 -23.42 -25.14
N ARG A 197 21.10 -23.05 -23.89
CA ARG A 197 21.53 -21.80 -23.28
C ARG A 197 22.71 -22.05 -22.35
N LEU A 198 23.47 -21.01 -22.09
CA LEU A 198 24.50 -21.02 -21.04
C LEU A 198 24.40 -19.73 -20.26
N THR A 199 24.12 -19.85 -18.97
CA THR A 199 24.07 -18.73 -18.04
C THR A 199 24.99 -19.03 -16.86
N LEU A 200 25.90 -18.10 -16.57
CA LEU A 200 26.72 -18.12 -15.36
C LEU A 200 25.95 -17.49 -14.22
N VAL A 201 25.88 -18.20 -13.09
CA VAL A 201 25.25 -17.73 -11.85
C VAL A 201 26.27 -17.82 -10.72
N MET A 202 26.51 -16.75 -10.00
CA MET A 202 27.49 -16.70 -8.92
C MET A 202 27.04 -15.75 -7.81
N GLN A 203 27.28 -16.17 -6.56
CA GLN A 203 27.13 -15.28 -5.42
C GLN A 203 28.30 -14.30 -5.37
N VAL A 204 28.01 -13.00 -5.27
CA VAL A 204 29.02 -11.94 -5.23
C VAL A 204 28.88 -11.10 -3.96
N ASP A 205 29.98 -10.41 -3.59
CA ASP A 205 29.98 -9.56 -2.41
C ASP A 205 29.39 -8.18 -2.75
N GLU A 206 28.52 -7.67 -1.89
CA GLU A 206 27.91 -6.34 -2.06
C GLU A 206 28.95 -5.22 -2.11
N ALA A 207 30.09 -5.40 -1.42
CA ALA A 207 31.17 -4.42 -1.41
C ALA A 207 31.82 -4.18 -2.80
N MET A 208 31.67 -5.13 -3.74
CA MET A 208 32.15 -4.97 -5.12
C MET A 208 31.30 -3.98 -5.94
N PHE A 209 30.07 -3.69 -5.48
CA PHE A 209 29.09 -2.91 -6.22
C PHE A 209 28.59 -1.69 -5.45
N PRO A 210 29.48 -0.75 -5.07
CA PRO A 210 29.11 0.41 -4.24
C PRO A 210 28.16 1.39 -4.95
N GLY A 211 28.07 1.33 -6.27
CA GLY A 211 27.16 2.17 -7.07
C GLY A 211 25.73 1.65 -7.15
N LYS A 212 25.45 0.45 -6.64
CA LYS A 212 24.12 -0.13 -6.70
C LYS A 212 23.30 0.22 -5.45
N LEU A 213 22.70 1.39 -5.47
CA LEU A 213 21.73 1.80 -4.46
C LEU A 213 20.46 0.96 -4.58
N VAL A 214 20.20 0.16 -3.55
CA VAL A 214 18.94 -0.56 -3.26
C VAL A 214 18.30 -1.26 -4.46
N HIS A 215 18.39 -2.57 -4.47
CA HIS A 215 17.74 -3.42 -5.47
C HIS A 215 16.21 -3.30 -5.36
N PHE A 216 15.62 -2.41 -6.14
CA PHE A 216 14.30 -2.69 -6.64
C PHE A 216 14.46 -3.92 -7.57
N ARG A 217 13.88 -5.04 -7.16
CA ARG A 217 13.67 -6.21 -7.99
C ARG A 217 13.25 -5.75 -9.38
N ASP A 218 13.84 -6.29 -10.45
CA ASP A 218 13.51 -5.93 -11.83
C ASP A 218 12.00 -5.81 -12.02
N GLY A 219 11.53 -4.57 -12.13
CA GLY A 219 10.15 -4.20 -12.33
C GLY A 219 9.20 -4.86 -11.34
N ASN A 220 8.80 -4.15 -10.29
CA ASN A 220 7.56 -4.49 -9.60
C ASN A 220 6.42 -4.18 -10.59
N PRO A 221 5.91 -5.15 -11.36
CA PRO A 221 4.84 -4.90 -12.32
C PRO A 221 3.60 -4.33 -11.63
N GLU A 222 3.47 -4.57 -10.33
CA GLU A 222 2.42 -4.03 -9.45
C GLU A 222 2.54 -2.52 -9.24
N ALA A 223 3.72 -1.93 -9.43
CA ALA A 223 3.91 -0.49 -9.33
C ALA A 223 3.15 0.28 -10.43
N VAL A 224 2.97 -0.31 -11.60
CA VAL A 224 2.23 0.31 -12.70
C VAL A 224 0.74 0.48 -12.35
N PRO A 225 -0.04 -0.58 -12.04
CA PRO A 225 -1.43 -0.43 -11.66
C PRO A 225 -1.60 0.37 -10.35
N MET A 226 -0.65 0.30 -9.41
CA MET A 226 -0.64 1.17 -8.22
C MET A 226 -0.51 2.64 -8.60
N GLY A 227 0.38 2.96 -9.55
CA GLY A 227 0.55 4.31 -10.11
C GLY A 227 -0.70 4.81 -10.84
N ILE A 228 -1.36 3.94 -11.60
CA ILE A 228 -2.63 4.25 -12.27
C ILE A 228 -3.72 4.58 -11.24
N CYS A 229 -3.85 3.76 -10.18
CA CYS A 229 -4.79 4.04 -9.10
C CYS A 229 -4.49 5.37 -8.40
N ALA A 230 -3.21 5.67 -8.15
CA ALA A 230 -2.80 6.93 -7.53
C ALA A 230 -3.09 8.13 -8.46
N ALA A 231 -2.80 8.03 -9.73
CA ALA A 231 -3.08 9.07 -10.73
C ALA A 231 -4.60 9.30 -10.89
N ALA A 232 -5.39 8.23 -10.97
CA ALA A 232 -6.85 8.30 -11.04
C ALA A 232 -7.44 8.92 -9.76
N ALA A 233 -6.93 8.56 -8.58
CA ALA A 233 -7.34 9.14 -7.31
C ALA A 233 -6.99 10.63 -7.23
N LEU A 234 -5.79 11.02 -7.67
CA LEU A 234 -5.37 12.42 -7.74
C LEU A 234 -6.25 13.23 -8.69
N LEU A 235 -6.53 12.70 -9.88
CA LEU A 235 -7.42 13.34 -10.85
C LEU A 235 -8.83 13.51 -10.28
N TYR A 236 -9.37 12.45 -9.66
CA TYR A 236 -10.67 12.52 -8.99
C TYR A 236 -10.68 13.56 -7.88
N TRP A 237 -9.61 13.62 -7.08
CA TRP A 237 -9.46 14.62 -6.03
C TRP A 237 -9.45 16.04 -6.59
N LEU A 238 -8.68 16.30 -7.63
CA LEU A 238 -8.60 17.61 -8.28
C LEU A 238 -9.96 18.07 -8.85
N LEU A 239 -10.70 17.16 -9.48
CA LEU A 239 -11.97 17.49 -10.14
C LEU A 239 -13.14 17.61 -9.14
N PHE A 240 -13.20 16.75 -8.11
CA PHE A 240 -14.40 16.57 -7.32
C PHE A 240 -14.22 16.81 -5.82
N MET A 241 -13.02 16.58 -5.29
CA MET A 241 -12.75 16.60 -3.86
C MET A 241 -11.87 17.77 -3.42
N ARG A 242 -11.48 18.63 -4.36
CA ARG A 242 -10.66 19.80 -4.06
C ARG A 242 -11.29 20.61 -2.95
N CYS A 243 -10.68 20.59 -1.77
CA CYS A 243 -11.08 21.36 -0.63
C CYS A 243 -10.20 22.60 -0.51
N LEU A 244 -10.86 23.74 -0.23
CA LEU A 244 -10.14 24.91 0.24
C LEU A 244 -9.68 24.65 1.67
N PRO A 245 -8.48 25.12 2.08
CA PRO A 245 -8.02 24.97 3.45
C PRO A 245 -9.02 25.58 4.42
N LEU A 246 -9.33 24.86 5.50
CA LEU A 246 -10.16 25.39 6.59
C LEU A 246 -9.32 26.34 7.43
N ILE A 247 -9.63 27.62 7.36
CA ILE A 247 -8.95 28.65 8.15
C ILE A 247 -9.60 28.67 9.53
N ARG A 248 -8.79 28.42 10.57
CA ARG A 248 -9.23 28.50 11.96
C ARG A 248 -9.50 29.94 12.33
N GLN A 249 -10.71 30.22 12.85
CA GLN A 249 -11.13 31.54 13.32
C GLN A 249 -11.20 31.53 14.84
N ARG A 250 -10.71 32.60 15.52
CA ARG A 250 -10.79 32.70 16.98
C ARG A 250 -12.25 32.73 17.43
N ARG A 251 -12.62 31.82 18.33
CA ARG A 251 -13.96 31.74 18.91
C ARG A 251 -13.84 31.29 20.37
N THR A 252 -14.53 31.98 21.27
CA THR A 252 -14.51 31.73 22.72
C THR A 252 -15.78 31.07 23.24
N GLN A 253 -16.86 31.14 22.47
CA GLN A 253 -18.16 30.58 22.82
C GLN A 253 -18.67 29.61 21.74
N PRO A 254 -19.55 28.65 22.08
CA PRO A 254 -20.19 27.77 21.11
C PRO A 254 -20.94 28.55 20.02
N LEU A 255 -21.19 27.91 18.87
CA LEU A 255 -22.05 28.49 17.86
C LEU A 255 -23.50 28.47 18.34
N GLU A 256 -24.18 29.60 18.20
CA GLU A 256 -25.59 29.71 18.53
C GLU A 256 -26.44 28.74 17.72
N GLY A 257 -27.41 28.10 18.35
CA GLY A 257 -28.29 27.15 17.71
C GLY A 257 -27.68 25.80 17.37
N ILE A 258 -26.40 25.54 17.70
CA ILE A 258 -25.73 24.25 17.43
C ILE A 258 -25.41 23.55 18.76
N THR A 259 -25.92 22.32 18.91
CA THR A 259 -25.60 21.47 20.05
C THR A 259 -24.21 20.84 19.93
N ALA A 260 -23.64 20.42 21.07
CA ALA A 260 -22.39 19.65 21.09
C ALA A 260 -22.48 18.37 20.25
N GLY A 261 -23.67 17.77 20.12
CA GLY A 261 -23.91 16.58 19.30
C GLY A 261 -23.88 16.81 17.80
N GLU A 262 -24.08 18.06 17.33
CA GLU A 262 -24.07 18.41 15.90
C GLU A 262 -22.70 18.85 15.39
N ILE A 263 -21.71 19.02 16.27
CA ILE A 263 -20.34 19.40 15.89
C ILE A 263 -19.77 18.50 14.81
N GLY A 264 -19.98 17.18 14.94
CA GLY A 264 -19.53 16.21 13.93
C GLY A 264 -20.16 16.43 12.56
N CYS A 265 -21.44 16.82 12.51
CA CYS A 265 -22.12 17.13 11.26
C CYS A 265 -21.48 18.32 10.54
N HIS A 266 -21.16 19.37 11.28
CA HIS A 266 -20.58 20.61 10.75
C HIS A 266 -19.09 20.46 10.37
N LEU A 267 -18.34 19.63 11.12
CA LEU A 267 -16.88 19.53 10.95
C LEU A 267 -16.48 18.46 9.93
N THR A 268 -17.10 17.28 9.97
CA THR A 268 -16.69 16.12 9.13
C THR A 268 -17.86 15.48 8.39
N ALA A 269 -19.05 16.11 8.37
CA ALA A 269 -20.27 15.52 7.88
C ALA A 269 -20.57 14.11 8.50
N ALA A 270 -20.08 13.86 9.71
CA ALA A 270 -20.48 12.71 10.51
C ALA A 270 -21.93 12.85 10.97
N GLY A 271 -22.57 11.73 11.32
CA GLY A 271 -23.90 11.79 11.90
C GLY A 271 -23.93 12.47 13.26
N ALA A 272 -25.10 12.98 13.66
CA ALA A 272 -25.27 13.64 14.95
C ALA A 272 -25.08 12.65 16.12
N ASP A 273 -24.55 13.15 17.23
CA ASP A 273 -24.33 12.43 18.48
C ASP A 273 -25.44 12.77 19.47
N LEU A 274 -26.45 11.88 19.59
CA LEU A 274 -27.58 12.10 20.48
C LEU A 274 -27.14 12.28 21.94
N THR A 275 -26.14 11.54 22.38
CA THR A 275 -25.64 11.62 23.75
C THR A 275 -25.07 13.00 24.05
N MET A 276 -24.33 13.59 23.12
CA MET A 276 -23.82 14.96 23.29
C MET A 276 -24.93 16.02 23.13
N MET A 277 -25.97 15.76 22.32
CA MET A 277 -27.17 16.61 22.30
C MET A 277 -27.87 16.62 23.66
N VAL A 278 -28.05 15.43 24.27
CA VAL A 278 -28.63 15.29 25.62
C VAL A 278 -27.85 16.07 26.67
N PHE A 279 -26.52 16.06 26.62
CA PHE A 279 -25.70 16.86 27.54
C PHE A 279 -25.88 18.36 27.33
N THR A 280 -26.02 18.82 26.09
CA THR A 280 -26.32 20.23 25.79
C THR A 280 -27.74 20.60 26.27
N TRP A 281 -28.73 19.74 26.04
CA TRP A 281 -30.09 19.97 26.53
C TRP A 281 -30.18 19.99 28.06
N ALA A 282 -29.36 19.17 28.72
CA ALA A 282 -29.26 19.15 30.17
C ALA A 282 -28.63 20.45 30.70
N GLU A 283 -27.59 20.94 30.06
CA GLU A 283 -26.94 22.22 30.37
C GLU A 283 -27.92 23.39 30.20
N LEU A 284 -28.72 23.35 29.14
CA LEU A 284 -29.77 24.35 28.88
C LEU A 284 -31.01 24.22 29.79
N GLY A 285 -31.08 23.18 30.67
CA GLY A 285 -32.15 23.01 31.66
C GLY A 285 -33.38 22.23 31.19
N TYR A 286 -33.41 21.71 29.96
CA TYR A 286 -34.57 20.93 29.44
C TYR A 286 -34.73 19.59 30.13
N LEU A 287 -33.63 18.99 30.60
CA LEU A 287 -33.63 17.69 31.27
C LEU A 287 -32.51 17.60 32.33
N ARG A 288 -32.59 16.58 33.19
CA ARG A 288 -31.50 16.21 34.12
C ARG A 288 -31.00 14.81 33.84
N ILE A 289 -29.70 14.60 34.06
CA ILE A 289 -29.01 13.31 33.89
C ILE A 289 -28.81 12.71 35.28
N CYS A 290 -29.39 11.54 35.52
CA CYS A 290 -29.42 10.87 36.82
C CYS A 290 -28.73 9.50 36.73
N PRO A 291 -27.40 9.40 36.92
CA PRO A 291 -26.72 8.11 36.97
C PRO A 291 -27.04 7.36 38.26
N ASP A 292 -27.36 6.04 38.13
CA ASP A 292 -27.65 5.17 39.28
C ASP A 292 -26.42 4.35 39.71
N LYS A 293 -26.41 3.83 40.97
CA LYS A 293 -25.37 2.97 41.53
C LYS A 293 -25.16 1.68 40.70
N ARG A 294 -26.21 1.17 40.06
CA ARG A 294 -26.20 -0.05 39.22
C ARG A 294 -25.61 0.21 37.83
N GLY A 295 -25.09 1.41 37.54
CA GLY A 295 -24.51 1.77 36.24
C GLY A 295 -25.53 2.19 35.18
N ARG A 296 -26.82 2.24 35.51
CA ARG A 296 -27.85 2.81 34.63
C ARG A 296 -27.81 4.33 34.66
N VAL A 297 -28.27 4.96 33.59
CA VAL A 297 -28.40 6.42 33.48
C VAL A 297 -29.82 6.74 33.07
N TYR A 298 -30.52 7.48 33.91
CA TYR A 298 -31.86 7.94 33.63
C TYR A 298 -31.84 9.41 33.22
N LEU A 299 -32.68 9.76 32.24
CA LEU A 299 -32.92 11.13 31.80
C LEU A 299 -34.30 11.53 32.29
N GLN A 300 -34.37 12.64 33.01
CA GLN A 300 -35.63 13.17 33.52
C GLN A 300 -35.93 14.48 32.80
N ARG A 301 -37.05 14.57 32.11
CA ARG A 301 -37.55 15.80 31.47
C ARG A 301 -37.91 16.81 32.55
N TYR A 302 -37.53 18.05 32.32
CA TYR A 302 -37.78 19.17 33.24
C TYR A 302 -38.62 20.23 32.61
N MET A 303 -38.37 20.56 31.34
CA MET A 303 -39.11 21.52 30.53
C MET A 303 -39.37 20.96 29.13
N ASP A 304 -40.39 21.47 28.49
CA ASP A 304 -40.63 21.22 27.07
C ASP A 304 -39.73 22.09 26.21
N MET A 305 -39.28 21.54 25.10
CA MET A 305 -38.43 22.24 24.15
C MET A 305 -39.31 23.12 23.26
N GLY A 306 -39.02 24.42 23.23
CA GLY A 306 -39.80 25.39 22.46
C GLY A 306 -39.27 25.59 21.04
N ASN A 307 -39.80 26.64 20.39
CA ASN A 307 -39.45 26.97 19.00
C ASN A 307 -38.09 27.65 18.86
N GLU A 308 -37.38 27.93 19.95
CA GLU A 308 -36.03 28.48 20.01
C GLU A 308 -34.96 27.46 19.54
N ARG A 309 -35.34 26.20 19.47
CA ARG A 309 -34.48 25.10 19.02
C ARG A 309 -34.85 24.61 17.62
N THR A 310 -33.89 24.00 16.95
CA THR A 310 -34.09 23.51 15.58
C THR A 310 -35.18 22.42 15.53
N ALA A 311 -35.92 22.34 14.40
CA ALA A 311 -36.91 21.29 14.17
C ALA A 311 -36.33 19.86 14.29
N PHE A 312 -35.03 19.71 14.02
CA PHE A 312 -34.32 18.44 14.19
C PHE A 312 -34.15 18.09 15.67
N GLU A 313 -33.74 19.05 16.50
CA GLU A 313 -33.62 18.87 17.93
C GLU A 313 -34.95 18.55 18.58
N ASN A 314 -35.98 19.35 18.27
CA ASN A 314 -37.34 19.14 18.74
C ASN A 314 -37.85 17.72 18.44
N ARG A 315 -37.66 17.25 17.20
CA ARG A 315 -38.04 15.90 16.80
C ARG A 315 -37.30 14.83 17.61
N CYS A 316 -35.99 15.00 17.83
CA CYS A 316 -35.17 14.05 18.61
C CYS A 316 -35.60 14.05 20.07
N PHE A 317 -35.83 15.23 20.68
CA PHE A 317 -36.26 15.40 22.06
C PHE A 317 -37.62 14.74 22.33
N TYR A 318 -38.64 15.08 21.54
CA TYR A 318 -39.98 14.50 21.70
C TYR A 318 -40.02 12.99 21.36
N THR A 319 -39.17 12.51 20.45
CA THR A 319 -39.04 11.07 20.21
C THR A 319 -38.40 10.38 21.43
N LEU A 320 -37.43 11.00 22.07
CA LEU A 320 -36.78 10.49 23.27
C LEU A 320 -37.77 10.32 24.43
N PHE A 321 -38.61 11.33 24.68
CA PHE A 321 -39.58 11.37 25.76
C PHE A 321 -41.00 10.91 25.36
N SER A 322 -41.16 10.25 24.20
CA SER A 322 -42.46 9.80 23.68
C SER A 322 -43.21 8.81 24.58
N ARG A 323 -42.50 8.17 25.54
CA ARG A 323 -43.05 7.15 26.45
C ARG A 323 -43.15 7.61 27.92
N GLY A 324 -42.87 8.87 28.19
CA GLY A 324 -42.93 9.47 29.53
C GLY A 324 -41.73 10.37 29.83
N ASP A 325 -41.78 11.01 30.99
CA ASP A 325 -40.81 12.04 31.38
C ASP A 325 -39.48 11.47 31.91
N VAL A 326 -39.40 10.16 32.13
CA VAL A 326 -38.20 9.48 32.57
C VAL A 326 -37.81 8.39 31.58
N VAL A 327 -36.58 8.44 31.06
CA VAL A 327 -36.07 7.52 30.05
C VAL A 327 -34.78 6.87 30.54
N ASP A 328 -34.68 5.55 30.37
CA ASP A 328 -33.42 4.82 30.60
C ASP A 328 -32.49 4.98 29.40
N ALA A 329 -31.47 5.83 29.54
CA ALA A 329 -30.47 6.09 28.50
C ALA A 329 -29.46 4.96 28.27
N THR A 330 -29.52 3.88 29.09
CA THR A 330 -28.76 2.64 28.88
C THR A 330 -29.58 1.54 28.23
N GLY A 331 -30.89 1.80 27.94
CA GLY A 331 -31.83 0.85 27.40
C GLY A 331 -31.81 0.74 25.88
N ILE A 332 -32.49 -0.30 25.38
CA ILE A 332 -32.58 -0.61 23.94
C ILE A 332 -33.25 0.53 23.13
N ALA A 333 -34.29 1.16 23.69
CA ALA A 333 -34.98 2.27 23.02
C ALA A 333 -34.06 3.45 22.74
N TYR A 334 -33.27 3.84 23.73
CA TYR A 334 -32.27 4.88 23.59
C TYR A 334 -31.19 4.51 22.57
N ALA A 335 -30.65 3.28 22.64
CA ALA A 335 -29.63 2.82 21.70
C ALA A 335 -30.11 2.79 20.23
N ARG A 336 -31.38 2.42 20.01
CA ARG A 336 -32.01 2.48 18.68
C ARG A 336 -32.16 3.93 18.19
N LEU A 337 -32.56 4.85 19.06
CA LEU A 337 -32.65 6.27 18.72
C LEU A 337 -31.27 6.84 18.42
N CYS A 338 -30.24 6.55 19.23
CA CYS A 338 -28.85 6.93 18.94
C CYS A 338 -28.40 6.42 17.56
N THR A 339 -28.71 5.17 17.22
CA THR A 339 -28.36 4.60 15.89
C THR A 339 -29.08 5.34 14.75
N LYS A 340 -30.34 5.70 14.93
CA LYS A 340 -31.12 6.48 13.94
C LYS A 340 -30.53 7.89 13.78
N VAL A 341 -30.25 8.57 14.89
CA VAL A 341 -29.70 9.93 14.91
C VAL A 341 -28.28 9.94 14.32
N SER A 342 -27.44 8.94 14.63
CA SER A 342 -26.10 8.84 14.06
C SER A 342 -26.06 8.63 12.53
N GLY A 343 -27.15 8.20 11.93
CA GLY A 343 -27.33 8.16 10.48
C GLY A 343 -27.86 9.46 9.87
N THR A 344 -28.26 10.42 10.71
CA THR A 344 -28.85 11.69 10.26
C THR A 344 -27.79 12.79 10.36
N ILE A 345 -27.65 13.58 9.31
CA ILE A 345 -26.71 14.71 9.27
C ILE A 345 -27.53 15.99 9.17
N SER A 346 -27.45 16.79 10.22
CA SER A 346 -28.13 18.09 10.30
C SER A 346 -27.38 19.17 9.51
N GLY A 347 -28.09 20.08 8.87
CA GLY A 347 -27.54 21.28 8.20
C GLY A 347 -26.70 21.04 6.94
N VAL A 348 -26.64 19.80 6.40
CA VAL A 348 -25.74 19.45 5.28
C VAL A 348 -26.04 20.19 3.99
N LYS A 349 -27.31 20.41 3.66
CA LYS A 349 -27.72 21.10 2.41
C LYS A 349 -27.23 22.55 2.35
N GLU A 350 -27.15 23.19 3.50
CA GLU A 350 -26.71 24.58 3.62
C GLU A 350 -25.16 24.70 3.66
N MET A 351 -24.51 23.70 4.25
CA MET A 351 -23.06 23.72 4.48
C MET A 351 -22.24 23.15 3.34
N TYR A 352 -22.81 22.24 2.55
CA TYR A 352 -22.08 21.55 1.49
C TYR A 352 -22.78 21.72 0.14
N LEU A 353 -22.08 22.33 -0.82
CA LEU A 353 -22.49 22.32 -2.24
C LEU A 353 -22.31 20.90 -2.82
N ARG A 354 -21.28 20.20 -2.39
CA ARG A 354 -21.03 18.79 -2.73
C ARG A 354 -20.34 18.07 -1.57
N ARG A 355 -20.97 17.02 -1.07
CA ARG A 355 -20.50 16.28 0.08
C ARG A 355 -19.34 15.34 -0.28
N ALA A 356 -18.25 15.35 0.53
CA ALA A 356 -17.13 14.42 0.38
C ALA A 356 -17.51 12.97 0.70
N GLY A 357 -18.46 12.75 1.61
CA GLY A 357 -18.88 11.41 2.05
C GLY A 357 -19.48 10.51 0.97
N ASN A 358 -19.86 11.05 -0.19
CA ASN A 358 -20.29 10.28 -1.36
C ASN A 358 -19.12 9.85 -2.25
N ALA A 359 -17.88 10.04 -1.81
CA ALA A 359 -16.69 9.71 -2.57
C ALA A 359 -16.30 8.23 -2.43
N PHE A 360 -17.26 7.31 -2.53
CA PHE A 360 -16.99 5.88 -2.53
C PHE A 360 -15.94 5.51 -3.59
N LEU A 361 -16.08 6.05 -4.81
CA LEU A 361 -15.13 5.82 -5.89
C LEU A 361 -13.71 6.30 -5.53
N PHE A 362 -13.60 7.49 -4.93
CA PHE A 362 -12.31 8.02 -4.48
C PHE A 362 -11.65 7.11 -3.43
N ARG A 363 -12.43 6.68 -2.44
CA ARG A 363 -11.96 5.75 -1.40
C ARG A 363 -11.57 4.38 -1.98
N ALA A 364 -12.35 3.88 -2.93
CA ALA A 364 -12.08 2.62 -3.62
C ALA A 364 -10.80 2.68 -4.45
N LEU A 365 -10.57 3.77 -5.21
CA LEU A 365 -9.32 3.99 -5.95
C LEU A 365 -8.10 4.02 -5.02
N CYS A 366 -8.23 4.71 -3.88
CA CYS A 366 -7.16 4.70 -2.88
C CYS A 366 -6.95 3.30 -2.27
N CYS A 367 -8.02 2.51 -2.02
CA CYS A 367 -7.88 1.12 -1.58
C CYS A 367 -7.14 0.26 -2.60
N GLY A 368 -7.25 0.56 -3.90
CA GLY A 368 -6.46 -0.06 -4.96
C GLY A 368 -4.94 0.05 -4.74
N ILE A 369 -4.47 1.16 -4.19
CA ILE A 369 -3.05 1.34 -3.84
C ILE A 369 -2.61 0.30 -2.80
N SER A 370 -3.41 0.08 -1.75
CA SER A 370 -3.11 -0.93 -0.73
C SER A 370 -3.31 -2.36 -1.22
N LEU A 371 -4.23 -2.58 -2.15
CA LEU A 371 -4.41 -3.87 -2.81
C LEU A 371 -3.13 -4.26 -3.56
N PHE A 372 -2.61 -3.39 -4.42
CA PHE A 372 -1.40 -3.68 -5.19
C PHE A 372 -0.14 -3.71 -4.32
N SER A 373 -0.07 -2.92 -3.24
CA SER A 373 1.02 -3.06 -2.27
C SER A 373 0.98 -4.42 -1.55
N GLY A 374 -0.21 -4.97 -1.26
CA GLY A 374 -0.39 -6.32 -0.71
C GLY A 374 0.09 -7.42 -1.67
N ILE A 375 -0.17 -7.29 -2.98
CA ILE A 375 0.37 -8.19 -4.00
C ILE A 375 1.90 -8.12 -4.01
N CYS A 376 2.47 -6.91 -3.98
CA CYS A 376 3.92 -6.72 -3.93
C CYS A 376 4.54 -7.41 -2.71
N PHE A 377 3.94 -7.26 -1.52
CA PHE A 377 4.41 -7.93 -0.30
C PHE A 377 4.32 -9.45 -0.42
N GLY A 378 3.20 -10.00 -0.93
CA GLY A 378 3.03 -11.43 -1.14
C GLY A 378 4.08 -12.01 -2.09
N ASN A 379 4.39 -11.30 -3.17
CA ASN A 379 5.42 -11.68 -4.14
C ASN A 379 6.83 -11.67 -3.55
N ASN A 380 7.08 -10.85 -2.52
CA ASN A 380 8.39 -10.72 -1.90
C ASN A 380 8.60 -11.65 -0.70
N PHE A 381 7.51 -12.21 -0.10
CA PHE A 381 7.64 -13.09 1.07
C PHE A 381 8.14 -14.50 0.73
N THR A 382 7.92 -14.98 -0.49
CA THR A 382 8.25 -16.37 -0.86
C THR A 382 8.57 -16.53 -2.34
N THR A 383 9.40 -17.50 -2.65
CA THR A 383 9.72 -17.91 -4.03
C THR A 383 8.80 -19.02 -4.54
N ASN A 384 8.12 -19.73 -3.64
CA ASN A 384 7.16 -20.79 -4.02
C ASN A 384 5.94 -20.19 -4.76
N PRO A 385 5.66 -20.58 -6.01
CA PRO A 385 4.63 -19.94 -6.84
C PRO A 385 3.21 -20.06 -6.24
N THR A 386 2.86 -21.21 -5.67
CA THR A 386 1.55 -21.44 -5.06
C THR A 386 1.36 -20.58 -3.81
N LEU A 387 2.34 -20.60 -2.92
CA LEU A 387 2.30 -19.82 -1.68
C LEU A 387 2.33 -18.31 -1.96
N ARG A 388 3.05 -17.88 -3.00
CA ARG A 388 3.08 -16.50 -3.47
C ARG A 388 1.68 -16.00 -3.85
N VAL A 389 0.93 -16.78 -4.64
CA VAL A 389 -0.45 -16.42 -5.04
C VAL A 389 -1.36 -16.32 -3.82
N VAL A 390 -1.32 -17.31 -2.92
CA VAL A 390 -2.13 -17.32 -1.70
C VAL A 390 -1.82 -16.11 -0.81
N LEU A 391 -0.53 -15.82 -0.57
CA LEU A 391 -0.11 -14.67 0.23
C LEU A 391 -0.48 -13.34 -0.44
N SER A 392 -0.33 -13.23 -1.76
CA SER A 392 -0.71 -12.01 -2.49
C SER A 392 -2.20 -11.72 -2.38
N ILE A 393 -3.05 -12.74 -2.51
CA ILE A 393 -4.51 -12.58 -2.33
C ILE A 393 -4.82 -12.22 -0.88
N GLY A 394 -4.27 -12.94 0.09
CA GLY A 394 -4.50 -12.71 1.51
C GLY A 394 -4.07 -11.31 1.95
N LEU A 395 -2.85 -10.89 1.59
CA LEU A 395 -2.33 -9.57 1.92
C LEU A 395 -3.06 -8.44 1.18
N SER A 396 -3.57 -8.68 -0.03
CA SER A 396 -4.40 -7.71 -0.75
C SER A 396 -5.72 -7.46 -0.02
N LEU A 397 -6.38 -8.51 0.47
CA LEU A 397 -7.59 -8.38 1.27
C LEU A 397 -7.33 -7.63 2.59
N VAL A 398 -6.25 -7.99 3.29
CA VAL A 398 -5.79 -7.26 4.48
C VAL A 398 -5.49 -5.80 4.13
N GLY A 399 -4.90 -5.54 2.97
CA GLY A 399 -4.61 -4.20 2.46
C GLY A 399 -5.88 -3.35 2.28
N ILE A 400 -6.93 -3.91 1.69
CA ILE A 400 -8.21 -3.21 1.53
C ILE A 400 -8.83 -2.90 2.90
N VAL A 401 -8.85 -3.87 3.81
CA VAL A 401 -9.43 -3.69 5.15
C VAL A 401 -8.66 -2.64 5.94
N THR A 402 -7.32 -2.72 5.98
CA THR A 402 -6.48 -1.75 6.69
C THR A 402 -6.60 -0.35 6.08
N ALA A 403 -6.66 -0.23 4.75
CA ALA A 403 -6.88 1.03 4.07
C ALA A 403 -8.22 1.67 4.49
N TRP A 404 -9.29 0.89 4.52
CA TRP A 404 -10.59 1.37 4.94
C TRP A 404 -10.60 1.82 6.41
N VAL A 405 -10.00 1.04 7.30
CA VAL A 405 -9.87 1.36 8.72
C VAL A 405 -9.06 2.65 8.93
N ILE A 406 -7.95 2.83 8.19
CA ILE A 406 -7.14 4.04 8.26
C ILE A 406 -7.95 5.25 7.81
N GLN A 407 -8.68 5.15 6.71
CA GLN A 407 -9.52 6.23 6.20
C GLN A 407 -10.65 6.60 7.18
N ASP A 408 -11.31 5.61 7.80
CA ASP A 408 -12.37 5.87 8.78
C ASP A 408 -11.85 6.49 10.08
N GLY A 409 -10.64 6.16 10.48
CA GLY A 409 -10.00 6.77 11.65
C GLY A 409 -9.90 8.30 11.56
N MET A 410 -9.70 8.83 10.34
CA MET A 410 -9.55 10.27 10.11
C MET A 410 -10.82 11.06 10.41
N TYR A 411 -12.01 10.45 10.28
CA TYR A 411 -13.27 11.11 10.66
C TYR A 411 -13.34 11.45 12.16
N ARG A 412 -12.59 10.69 13.00
CA ARG A 412 -12.59 10.84 14.46
C ARG A 412 -11.39 11.64 14.99
N LEU A 413 -10.63 12.29 14.13
CA LEU A 413 -9.45 13.04 14.54
C LEU A 413 -9.76 14.18 15.51
N HIS A 414 -10.84 14.94 15.26
CA HIS A 414 -11.22 16.13 16.02
C HIS A 414 -12.55 15.98 16.77
N ILE A 415 -13.13 14.79 16.81
CA ILE A 415 -14.40 14.54 17.48
C ILE A 415 -14.28 13.35 18.45
N ARG A 416 -15.31 13.20 19.30
CA ARG A 416 -15.42 12.12 20.28
C ARG A 416 -15.45 10.74 19.60
N GLY A 417 -15.07 9.71 20.34
CA GLY A 417 -15.10 8.32 19.87
C GLY A 417 -13.81 7.92 19.15
N LYS A 418 -12.69 7.89 19.90
CA LYS A 418 -11.35 7.65 19.38
C LYS A 418 -11.03 6.20 18.98
N ILE A 419 -11.93 5.24 19.19
CA ILE A 419 -11.69 3.81 18.85
C ILE A 419 -11.28 3.65 17.38
N PRO A 420 -12.00 4.21 16.37
CA PRO A 420 -11.56 4.10 14.98
C PRO A 420 -10.19 4.72 14.73
N LEU A 421 -9.81 5.78 15.46
CA LEU A 421 -8.49 6.39 15.35
C LEU A 421 -7.39 5.46 15.91
N TYR A 422 -7.61 4.78 17.03
CA TYR A 422 -6.67 3.80 17.56
C TYR A 422 -6.53 2.57 16.65
N LEU A 423 -7.65 2.09 16.08
CA LEU A 423 -7.62 1.02 15.08
C LEU A 423 -6.87 1.45 13.82
N SER A 424 -7.05 2.70 13.39
CA SER A 424 -6.28 3.29 12.28
C SER A 424 -4.78 3.31 12.57
N SER A 425 -4.38 3.69 13.80
CA SER A 425 -2.97 3.69 14.20
C SER A 425 -2.39 2.27 14.23
N ALA A 426 -3.15 1.29 14.75
CA ALA A 426 -2.75 -0.11 14.76
C ALA A 426 -2.61 -0.67 13.33
N ALA A 427 -3.56 -0.36 12.44
CA ALA A 427 -3.51 -0.75 11.03
C ALA A 427 -2.30 -0.13 10.30
N THR A 428 -1.96 1.13 10.64
CA THR A 428 -0.77 1.81 10.12
C THR A 428 0.51 1.08 10.51
N VAL A 429 0.67 0.76 11.80
CA VAL A 429 1.84 0.04 12.31
C VAL A 429 1.95 -1.35 11.67
N LEU A 430 0.83 -2.08 11.59
CA LEU A 430 0.78 -3.39 10.94
C LEU A 430 1.24 -3.32 9.48
N TRP A 431 0.74 -2.35 8.71
CA TRP A 431 1.05 -2.23 7.29
C TRP A 431 2.50 -1.84 7.02
N ILE A 432 3.06 -0.94 7.84
CA ILE A 432 4.48 -0.57 7.79
C ILE A 432 5.36 -1.77 8.16
N ALA A 433 5.00 -2.53 9.21
CA ALA A 433 5.73 -3.72 9.62
C ALA A 433 5.75 -4.79 8.51
N LEU A 434 4.61 -5.03 7.83
CA LEU A 434 4.55 -5.92 6.66
C LEU A 434 5.44 -5.42 5.52
N GLY A 435 5.48 -4.13 5.27
CA GLY A 435 6.38 -3.52 4.28
C GLY A 435 7.87 -3.75 4.60
N ILE A 436 8.25 -3.59 5.86
CA ILE A 436 9.64 -3.86 6.33
C ILE A 436 9.98 -5.34 6.19
N LEU A 437 9.10 -6.23 6.67
CA LEU A 437 9.31 -7.68 6.62
C LEU A 437 9.40 -8.22 5.19
N SER A 438 8.67 -7.61 4.24
CA SER A 438 8.71 -7.97 2.81
C SER A 438 9.89 -7.34 2.06
N GLY A 439 10.71 -6.49 2.71
CA GLY A 439 11.77 -5.73 2.06
C GLY A 439 11.28 -4.54 1.19
N SER A 440 9.99 -4.23 1.24
CA SER A 440 9.35 -3.16 0.43
C SER A 440 8.78 -2.03 1.30
N TRP A 441 9.54 -1.60 2.31
CA TRP A 441 9.12 -0.61 3.31
C TRP A 441 8.64 0.71 2.69
N LEU A 442 9.28 1.16 1.60
CA LEU A 442 8.90 2.41 0.92
C LEU A 442 7.49 2.33 0.33
N ILE A 443 7.14 1.19 -0.29
CA ILE A 443 5.80 0.95 -0.84
C ILE A 443 4.76 0.93 0.29
N GLY A 444 5.08 0.29 1.41
CA GLY A 444 4.22 0.30 2.60
C GLY A 444 4.00 1.70 3.17
N LEU A 445 5.05 2.50 3.27
CA LEU A 445 4.98 3.88 3.74
C LEU A 445 4.12 4.75 2.80
N LEU A 446 4.35 4.66 1.49
CA LEU A 446 3.57 5.42 0.49
C LEU A 446 2.10 5.02 0.49
N ALA A 447 1.79 3.72 0.62
CA ALA A 447 0.41 3.24 0.72
C ALA A 447 -0.28 3.81 1.96
N VAL A 448 0.37 3.76 3.12
CA VAL A 448 -0.16 4.32 4.38
C VAL A 448 -0.36 5.83 4.28
N ALA A 449 0.61 6.57 3.74
CA ALA A 449 0.50 8.01 3.53
C ALA A 449 -0.69 8.36 2.63
N ALA A 450 -0.87 7.62 1.53
CA ALA A 450 -2.01 7.79 0.62
C ALA A 450 -3.35 7.55 1.34
N GLN A 451 -3.44 6.53 2.22
CA GLN A 451 -4.67 6.24 2.97
C GLN A 451 -5.00 7.33 3.99
N HIS A 452 -4.00 7.89 4.70
CA HIS A 452 -4.22 9.02 5.61
C HIS A 452 -4.66 10.27 4.87
N LEU A 453 -4.02 10.61 3.73
CA LEU A 453 -4.40 11.75 2.89
C LEU A 453 -5.81 11.56 2.31
N CYS A 454 -6.15 10.34 1.87
CA CYS A 454 -7.49 9.99 1.42
C CYS A 454 -8.52 10.18 2.54
N GLY A 455 -8.26 9.65 3.73
CA GLY A 455 -9.13 9.78 4.89
C GLY A 455 -9.36 11.23 5.30
N LEU A 456 -8.29 12.03 5.35
CA LEU A 456 -8.38 13.47 5.62
C LEU A 456 -9.21 14.19 4.55
N SER A 457 -8.96 13.90 3.28
CA SER A 457 -9.71 14.50 2.17
C SER A 457 -11.18 14.09 2.18
N ALA A 458 -11.49 12.85 2.55
CA ALA A 458 -12.86 12.35 2.68
C ALA A 458 -13.58 12.94 3.90
N ALA A 459 -12.88 13.13 5.03
CA ALA A 459 -13.45 13.64 6.27
C ALA A 459 -13.68 15.16 6.23
N TYR A 460 -12.70 15.92 5.76
CA TYR A 460 -12.70 17.38 5.81
C TYR A 460 -12.89 18.03 4.43
N GLY A 461 -12.78 17.27 3.37
CA GLY A 461 -12.90 17.72 1.99
C GLY A 461 -14.36 17.91 1.56
N GLY A 462 -14.51 18.06 0.26
CA GLY A 462 -15.76 18.36 -0.40
C GLY A 462 -15.94 19.87 -0.64
N ARG A 463 -16.84 20.20 -1.55
CA ARG A 463 -17.13 21.59 -1.87
C ARG A 463 -18.09 22.16 -0.83
N ARG A 464 -17.54 22.84 0.16
CA ARG A 464 -18.31 23.53 1.20
C ARG A 464 -18.83 24.87 0.68
N SER A 465 -20.00 25.28 1.17
CA SER A 465 -20.48 26.67 1.05
C SER A 465 -19.62 27.59 1.93
N ASP A 466 -19.77 28.90 1.77
CA ASP A 466 -19.10 29.88 2.64
C ASP A 466 -19.53 29.72 4.10
N LEU A 467 -20.82 29.47 4.33
CA LEU A 467 -21.36 29.15 5.65
C LEU A 467 -20.68 27.91 6.25
N GLY A 468 -20.55 26.83 5.48
CA GLY A 468 -19.92 25.59 5.94
C GLY A 468 -18.43 25.72 6.23
N ARG A 469 -17.70 26.57 5.49
CA ARG A 469 -16.31 26.90 5.76
C ARG A 469 -16.17 27.71 7.04
N ASN A 470 -17.03 28.73 7.20
CA ASN A 470 -17.06 29.58 8.38
C ASN A 470 -17.35 28.77 9.65
N HIS A 471 -18.42 27.96 9.65
CA HIS A 471 -18.77 27.11 10.79
C HIS A 471 -17.64 26.16 11.18
N ALA A 472 -17.02 25.48 10.18
CA ALA A 472 -15.90 24.60 10.46
C ALA A 472 -14.68 25.36 11.02
N GLY A 473 -14.39 26.55 10.53
CA GLY A 473 -13.34 27.42 11.03
C GLY A 473 -13.56 27.85 12.47
N LEU A 474 -14.80 28.25 12.82
CA LEU A 474 -15.22 28.63 14.17
C LEU A 474 -15.15 27.45 15.15
N ILE A 475 -15.61 26.24 14.73
CA ILE A 475 -15.54 25.02 15.56
C ILE A 475 -14.09 24.65 15.84
N LEU A 476 -13.21 24.69 14.83
CA LEU A 476 -11.78 24.44 15.02
C LEU A 476 -11.12 25.50 15.89
N GLY A 477 -11.60 26.76 15.82
CA GLY A 477 -11.18 27.85 16.69
C GLY A 477 -11.57 27.61 18.15
N LEU A 478 -12.83 27.27 18.39
CA LEU A 478 -13.32 26.94 19.74
C LEU A 478 -12.58 25.73 20.31
N ARG A 479 -12.37 24.68 19.52
CA ARG A 479 -11.61 23.50 19.93
C ARG A 479 -10.17 23.86 20.37
N HIS A 480 -9.52 24.74 19.63
CA HIS A 480 -8.18 25.21 19.97
C HIS A 480 -8.22 26.05 21.24
N TYR A 481 -9.16 26.97 21.31
CA TYR A 481 -9.34 27.84 22.47
C TYR A 481 -9.51 27.03 23.75
N LEU A 482 -10.44 26.09 23.81
CA LEU A 482 -10.64 25.22 24.97
C LEU A 482 -9.40 24.39 25.37
N GLY A 483 -8.48 24.16 24.45
CA GLY A 483 -7.23 23.44 24.74
C GLY A 483 -6.04 24.34 25.14
N THR A 484 -6.17 25.67 25.00
CA THR A 484 -5.02 26.59 25.09
C THR A 484 -5.34 27.92 25.83
N ILE A 485 -6.46 28.00 26.55
CA ILE A 485 -6.82 29.20 27.34
C ILE A 485 -5.67 29.50 28.34
N SER A 486 -5.24 30.75 28.45
CA SER A 486 -4.24 31.15 29.45
C SER A 486 -4.84 31.13 30.85
N LYS A 487 -4.02 30.95 31.87
CA LYS A 487 -4.49 30.93 33.28
C LYS A 487 -5.14 32.25 33.68
N GLU A 488 -4.57 33.36 33.26
CA GLU A 488 -5.07 34.70 33.57
C GLU A 488 -6.43 34.98 32.91
N GLU A 489 -6.61 34.51 31.66
CA GLU A 489 -7.89 34.62 30.95
C GLU A 489 -8.94 33.70 31.60
N LEU A 490 -8.54 32.49 32.01
CA LEU A 490 -9.43 31.54 32.66
C LEU A 490 -9.92 32.06 34.03
N GLU A 491 -9.05 32.64 34.85
CA GLU A 491 -9.40 33.25 36.15
C GLU A 491 -10.44 34.37 35.96
N LYS A 492 -10.21 35.29 35.02
CA LYS A 492 -11.16 36.36 34.69
C LYS A 492 -12.52 35.84 34.21
N ILE A 493 -12.51 34.77 33.44
CA ILE A 493 -13.77 34.16 32.96
C ILE A 493 -14.52 33.49 34.11
N THR A 494 -13.83 32.74 34.97
CA THR A 494 -14.46 32.01 36.06
C THR A 494 -14.93 32.94 37.19
N GLU A 495 -14.33 34.10 37.36
CA GLU A 495 -14.83 35.17 38.26
C GLU A 495 -16.19 35.70 37.76
N ASN A 496 -16.35 35.91 36.45
CA ASN A 496 -17.58 36.44 35.87
C ASN A 496 -18.63 35.37 35.62
N ASP A 497 -18.21 34.12 35.39
CA ASP A 497 -19.06 32.99 35.01
C ASP A 497 -18.54 31.72 35.71
N PRO A 498 -18.97 31.47 36.95
CA PRO A 498 -18.57 30.26 37.70
C PRO A 498 -18.94 28.94 37.05
N ASP A 499 -19.99 28.94 36.20
CA ASP A 499 -20.49 27.75 35.52
C ASP A 499 -19.85 27.53 34.12
N PHE A 500 -18.88 28.37 33.74
CA PHE A 500 -18.19 28.30 32.46
C PHE A 500 -17.65 26.89 32.15
N PHE A 501 -17.05 26.24 33.18
CA PHE A 501 -16.55 24.87 33.00
C PHE A 501 -17.65 23.90 32.57
N PHE A 502 -18.76 23.89 33.31
CA PHE A 502 -19.86 22.96 33.06
C PHE A 502 -20.59 23.26 31.74
N ARG A 503 -20.71 24.53 31.37
CA ARG A 503 -21.29 24.96 30.09
C ARG A 503 -20.45 24.55 28.89
N MET A 504 -19.10 24.64 28.99
CA MET A 504 -18.20 24.29 27.89
C MET A 504 -17.86 22.79 27.83
N LEU A 505 -18.04 22.05 28.92
CA LEU A 505 -17.63 20.65 29.02
C LEU A 505 -18.30 19.73 28.00
N PRO A 506 -19.60 19.80 27.69
CA PRO A 506 -20.22 19.00 26.63
C PRO A 506 -19.52 19.19 25.26
N TYR A 507 -19.20 20.44 24.91
CA TYR A 507 -18.48 20.78 23.68
C TYR A 507 -17.04 20.28 23.69
N ALA A 508 -16.34 20.40 24.81
CA ALA A 508 -14.99 19.89 24.99
C ALA A 508 -14.94 18.36 24.82
N ILE A 509 -15.93 17.63 25.38
CA ILE A 509 -16.06 16.19 25.21
C ILE A 509 -16.36 15.84 23.73
N ALA A 510 -17.31 16.54 23.11
CA ALA A 510 -17.67 16.29 21.71
C ALA A 510 -16.50 16.48 20.76
N MET A 511 -15.63 17.47 21.01
CA MET A 511 -14.42 17.76 20.24
C MET A 511 -13.17 16.98 20.70
N GLY A 512 -13.29 16.14 21.74
CA GLY A 512 -12.22 15.30 22.25
C GLY A 512 -11.04 16.08 22.85
N VAL A 513 -11.30 17.23 23.48
CA VAL A 513 -10.31 18.09 24.19
C VAL A 513 -10.59 18.23 25.67
N ASP A 514 -11.60 17.54 26.19
CA ASP A 514 -12.06 17.59 27.58
C ASP A 514 -10.94 17.39 28.61
N THR A 515 -10.03 16.45 28.37
CA THR A 515 -8.89 16.19 29.27
C THR A 515 -7.92 17.37 29.31
N ARG A 516 -7.66 18.03 28.17
CA ARG A 516 -6.80 19.22 28.11
C ARG A 516 -7.49 20.40 28.76
N PHE A 517 -8.77 20.59 28.43
CA PHE A 517 -9.59 21.64 29.01
C PHE A 517 -9.66 21.54 30.53
N ALA A 518 -9.95 20.36 31.08
CA ALA A 518 -10.00 20.14 32.52
C ALA A 518 -8.67 20.39 33.24
N LYS A 519 -7.53 20.08 32.61
CA LYS A 519 -6.20 20.33 33.17
C LYS A 519 -5.89 21.81 33.34
N LEU A 520 -6.52 22.70 32.60
CA LEU A 520 -6.32 24.14 32.70
C LEU A 520 -6.81 24.70 34.07
N PHE A 521 -7.81 24.03 34.68
CA PHE A 521 -8.35 24.41 35.99
C PHE A 521 -7.51 23.90 37.19
N GLY A 522 -6.47 23.08 36.93
CA GLY A 522 -5.63 22.52 37.99
C GLY A 522 -6.42 21.65 38.98
N ASP A 523 -6.02 21.73 40.26
CA ASP A 523 -6.64 20.98 41.36
C ASP A 523 -7.78 21.74 42.07
N GLN A 524 -8.24 22.85 41.48
CA GLN A 524 -9.35 23.62 42.01
C GLN A 524 -10.61 22.76 42.13
N LYS A 525 -11.23 22.76 43.29
CA LYS A 525 -12.50 22.04 43.54
C LYS A 525 -13.64 22.88 43.03
N MET A 526 -14.38 22.30 42.09
CA MET A 526 -15.52 22.92 41.43
C MET A 526 -16.80 22.77 42.25
N SER A 527 -17.74 23.67 42.04
CA SER A 527 -19.10 23.60 42.56
C SER A 527 -19.87 22.40 41.95
N HIS A 528 -21.12 22.23 42.36
CA HIS A 528 -21.97 21.19 41.81
C HIS A 528 -22.33 21.43 40.33
N CYS A 529 -22.36 20.36 39.57
CA CYS A 529 -22.92 20.36 38.22
C CYS A 529 -24.46 20.40 38.32
N THR A 530 -25.11 21.43 37.80
CA THR A 530 -26.56 21.65 37.90
C THR A 530 -27.39 20.62 37.15
N TYR A 531 -26.86 20.05 36.07
CA TYR A 531 -27.58 19.13 35.17
C TYR A 531 -27.24 17.65 35.39
N LEU A 532 -26.18 17.32 36.14
CA LEU A 532 -25.84 15.95 36.51
C LEU A 532 -26.13 15.71 37.99
N VAL A 533 -27.15 14.92 38.28
CA VAL A 533 -27.52 14.61 39.67
C VAL A 533 -26.53 13.58 40.25
N THR A 534 -25.67 14.04 41.15
CA THR A 534 -24.76 13.18 41.89
C THR A 534 -25.28 12.97 43.32
N ARG A 535 -25.33 11.73 43.78
CA ARG A 535 -25.80 11.41 45.16
C ARG A 535 -24.82 11.81 46.24
N GLU A 536 -23.55 12.06 45.89
CA GLU A 536 -22.49 12.43 46.81
C GLU A 536 -22.25 13.95 46.71
N ASP A 537 -22.37 14.62 47.82
CA ASP A 537 -22.14 16.07 47.95
C ASP A 537 -20.64 16.40 48.03
N ARG A 538 -19.81 15.63 47.32
CA ARG A 538 -18.37 15.77 47.31
C ARG A 538 -17.93 16.78 46.24
N LYS A 539 -17.20 17.82 46.70
CA LYS A 539 -16.50 18.72 45.76
C LYS A 539 -15.46 17.94 44.97
N ARG A 540 -15.50 18.00 43.65
CA ARG A 540 -14.61 17.31 42.73
C ARG A 540 -13.74 18.32 41.97
N THR A 541 -12.55 17.87 41.54
CA THR A 541 -11.72 18.66 40.63
C THR A 541 -12.32 18.67 39.23
N ALA A 542 -11.90 19.61 38.38
CA ALA A 542 -12.30 19.69 36.99
C ALA A 542 -12.01 18.36 36.21
N ALA A 543 -10.86 17.74 36.50
CA ALA A 543 -10.46 16.47 35.93
C ALA A 543 -11.39 15.31 36.33
N GLU A 544 -11.78 15.27 37.63
CA GLU A 544 -12.75 14.27 38.13
C GLU A 544 -14.14 14.45 37.51
N TRP A 545 -14.60 15.69 37.34
CA TRP A 545 -15.86 16.01 36.67
C TRP A 545 -15.84 15.61 35.19
N ALA A 546 -14.79 15.98 34.45
CA ALA A 546 -14.64 15.61 33.05
C ALA A 546 -14.64 14.10 32.87
N LEU A 547 -13.95 13.37 33.76
CA LEU A 547 -13.94 11.90 33.73
C LEU A 547 -15.32 11.31 34.04
N LEU A 548 -16.05 11.89 35.01
CA LEU A 548 -17.39 11.43 35.40
C LEU A 548 -18.39 11.61 34.24
N LEU A 549 -18.41 12.80 33.61
CA LEU A 549 -19.29 13.06 32.48
C LEU A 549 -18.94 12.19 31.28
N ARG A 550 -17.65 12.01 30.99
CA ARG A 550 -17.21 11.11 29.93
C ARG A 550 -17.65 9.66 30.19
N LYS A 551 -17.42 9.14 31.39
CA LYS A 551 -17.88 7.80 31.78
C LYS A 551 -19.40 7.64 31.68
N THR A 552 -20.15 8.68 32.06
CA THR A 552 -21.62 8.69 31.93
C THR A 552 -22.03 8.62 30.46
N ALA A 553 -21.43 9.43 29.60
CA ALA A 553 -21.63 9.41 28.17
C ALA A 553 -21.28 8.04 27.54
N ASP A 554 -20.15 7.45 27.95
CA ASP A 554 -19.72 6.13 27.45
C ASP A 554 -20.67 5.00 27.87
N ARG A 555 -21.29 5.08 29.06
CA ARG A 555 -22.33 4.13 29.49
C ARG A 555 -23.60 4.27 28.65
N MET A 556 -24.03 5.49 28.35
CA MET A 556 -25.18 5.73 27.49
C MET A 556 -24.99 5.17 26.07
N ASP A 557 -23.77 5.23 25.53
CA ASP A 557 -23.45 4.73 24.19
C ASP A 557 -23.10 3.25 24.14
N ALA A 558 -22.88 2.59 25.28
CA ALA A 558 -22.32 1.24 25.32
C ALA A 558 -23.16 0.22 24.55
N LEU A 559 -24.48 0.27 24.70
CA LEU A 559 -25.41 -0.64 24.05
C LEU A 559 -25.49 -0.37 22.52
N GLN A 560 -25.50 0.89 22.12
CA GLN A 560 -25.47 1.27 20.70
C GLN A 560 -24.20 0.71 20.01
N ARG A 561 -23.04 0.85 20.64
CA ARG A 561 -21.76 0.35 20.11
C ARG A 561 -21.80 -1.18 19.95
N ARG A 562 -22.37 -1.91 20.92
CA ARG A 562 -22.56 -3.37 20.81
C ARG A 562 -23.47 -3.75 19.65
N MET A 563 -24.62 -3.10 19.53
CA MET A 563 -25.56 -3.34 18.44
C MET A 563 -24.96 -3.06 17.06
N GLN A 564 -24.14 -2.02 16.94
CA GLN A 564 -23.45 -1.71 15.70
C GLN A 564 -22.39 -2.78 15.36
N LEU A 565 -21.63 -3.26 16.34
CA LEU A 565 -20.65 -4.32 16.17
C LEU A 565 -21.31 -5.65 15.78
N GLU A 566 -22.38 -6.03 16.45
CA GLU A 566 -23.14 -7.25 16.13
C GLU A 566 -23.73 -7.20 14.72
N LYS A 567 -24.29 -6.07 14.32
CA LYS A 567 -24.78 -5.86 12.95
C LYS A 567 -23.66 -6.00 11.93
N TRP A 568 -22.48 -5.48 12.21
CA TRP A 568 -21.32 -5.60 11.34
C TRP A 568 -20.86 -7.05 11.21
N LEU A 569 -20.76 -7.79 12.32
CA LEU A 569 -20.40 -9.21 12.37
C LEU A 569 -21.41 -10.09 11.64
N MET A 570 -22.73 -9.86 11.83
CA MET A 570 -23.77 -10.62 11.12
C MET A 570 -23.78 -10.37 9.61
N VAL A 571 -23.48 -9.16 9.16
CA VAL A 571 -23.35 -8.86 7.73
C VAL A 571 -22.13 -9.58 7.14
N SER A 572 -21.04 -9.71 7.89
CA SER A 572 -19.87 -10.48 7.44
C SER A 572 -20.14 -11.98 7.39
N SER A 573 -20.91 -12.53 8.36
CA SER A 573 -21.24 -13.97 8.40
C SER A 573 -22.30 -14.43 7.38
N ARG A 574 -23.13 -13.51 6.85
CA ARG A 574 -24.09 -13.82 5.78
C ARG A 574 -23.51 -13.69 4.37
N ARG A 575 -22.26 -13.26 4.24
CA ARG A 575 -21.53 -13.16 2.97
C ARG A 575 -20.45 -14.23 2.80
N CYS A 576 -20.27 -15.09 3.78
CA CYS A 576 -19.63 -16.39 3.69
C CYS A 576 -20.70 -17.48 3.58
#